data_f98a2e558a8c77f746a98aebc140d3d6
#
_entry.id   f98a2e558a8c77f746a98aebc140d3d6
#
_cell.length_a   1.000
_cell.length_b   1.000
_cell.length_c   1.000
_cell.angle_alpha   90.00
_cell.angle_beta   90.00
_cell.angle_gamma   90.00
#
_symmetry.space_group_name_H-M   'P 1'
#
loop_
_entity.id
_entity.type
_entity.pdbx_description
1 polymer ?
#
loop_
_entity_poly.entity_id
_entity_poly.type
_entity_poly.pdbx_seq_one_letter_code
_entity_poly.pdbx_strand_id
1 'polypeptide(L)'
;MNNFISLNNISKSFSNNKKINVLKKINYSFAKGKIYSLMGPSGSGKSTLLNILSMIDKPTTGSLLIGNDTIDFNDNTDNDRIRSKKIGIIYQQNNLLPDFTALENVYLAGLASSNDKKNSIEKAKKIIKKMALSPRENHYPSELSGGEMQRIAMARALINEPEIILADEPTGSLDHTTAKEVFNVLYNLKNKNRLIIYATHNRFFANMADCKLEMIDGNIKTINARIK
;
A
#
# COMPACT_ATOMS: atom_id res chain seq x y z
N MET A 1 -18.52 12.60 7.59
CA MET A 1 -17.28 11.81 7.65
C MET A 1 -16.24 12.55 6.83
N ASN A 2 -15.07 12.85 7.39
CA ASN A 2 -14.01 13.51 6.60
C ASN A 2 -13.42 12.51 5.62
N ASN A 3 -13.82 12.62 4.35
CA ASN A 3 -13.22 11.88 3.25
C ASN A 3 -11.76 12.31 3.11
N PHE A 4 -10.84 11.34 3.14
CA PHE A 4 -9.41 11.61 3.02
C PHE A 4 -8.88 11.32 1.62
N ILE A 5 -9.40 10.27 0.98
CA ILE A 5 -9.20 10.02 -0.45
C ILE A 5 -10.57 10.00 -1.10
N SER A 6 -10.70 10.67 -2.24
CA SER A 6 -11.92 10.63 -3.06
C SER A 6 -11.59 10.31 -4.50
N LEU A 7 -12.28 9.32 -5.04
CA LEU A 7 -12.25 8.90 -6.43
C LEU A 7 -13.49 9.43 -7.12
N ASN A 8 -13.34 10.22 -8.18
CA ASN A 8 -14.44 10.78 -8.96
C ASN A 8 -14.36 10.29 -10.39
N ASN A 9 -15.28 9.39 -10.77
CA ASN A 9 -15.40 8.79 -12.10
C ASN A 9 -14.11 8.19 -12.64
N ILE A 10 -13.28 7.59 -11.77
CA ILE A 10 -12.01 6.96 -12.15
C ILE A 10 -12.27 5.80 -13.11
N SER A 11 -11.71 5.89 -14.32
CA SER A 11 -11.69 4.80 -15.29
C SER A 11 -10.27 4.53 -15.74
N LYS A 12 -9.97 3.26 -16.02
CA LYS A 12 -8.68 2.84 -16.58
C LYS A 12 -8.90 1.85 -17.71
N SER A 13 -8.31 2.15 -18.85
CA SER A 13 -8.29 1.28 -20.03
C SER A 13 -6.85 1.07 -20.48
N PHE A 14 -6.55 -0.14 -20.91
CA PHE A 14 -5.31 -0.49 -21.58
C PHE A 14 -5.62 -0.79 -23.06
N SER A 15 -4.75 -0.35 -23.95
CA SER A 15 -4.90 -0.56 -25.39
C SER A 15 -3.72 -1.37 -25.91
N ASN A 16 -3.89 -2.70 -26.01
CA ASN A 16 -3.01 -3.64 -26.71
C ASN A 16 -3.89 -4.47 -27.63
N ASN A 17 -3.87 -4.22 -28.94
CA ASN A 17 -4.70 -4.86 -29.97
C ASN A 17 -6.22 -4.83 -29.73
N LYS A 18 -6.66 -4.84 -28.47
CA LYS A 18 -8.06 -4.63 -28.03
C LYS A 18 -8.07 -3.71 -26.83
N LYS A 19 -9.04 -2.79 -26.78
CA LYS A 19 -9.27 -1.91 -25.62
C LYS A 19 -9.89 -2.74 -24.49
N ILE A 20 -9.17 -2.85 -23.37
CA ILE A 20 -9.64 -3.54 -22.16
C ILE A 20 -9.93 -2.47 -21.10
N ASN A 21 -11.20 -2.35 -20.70
CA ASN A 21 -11.61 -1.44 -19.62
C ASN A 21 -11.48 -2.16 -18.28
N VAL A 22 -10.44 -1.82 -17.51
CA VAL A 22 -10.15 -2.46 -16.22
C VAL A 22 -10.88 -1.79 -15.06
N LEU A 23 -10.98 -0.45 -15.07
CA LEU A 23 -11.78 0.31 -14.09
C LEU A 23 -12.87 1.10 -14.81
N LYS A 24 -14.09 1.12 -14.23
CA LYS A 24 -15.28 1.65 -14.89
C LYS A 24 -15.97 2.70 -14.02
N LYS A 25 -15.60 3.99 -14.20
CA LYS A 25 -16.22 5.16 -13.53
C LYS A 25 -16.37 4.98 -12.01
N ILE A 26 -15.30 4.56 -11.34
CA ILE A 26 -15.32 4.36 -9.90
C ILE A 26 -15.54 5.69 -9.19
N ASN A 27 -16.55 5.73 -8.32
CA ASN A 27 -16.83 6.80 -7.37
C ASN A 27 -16.80 6.20 -5.98
N TYR A 28 -15.79 6.57 -5.19
CA TYR A 28 -15.64 6.06 -3.82
C TYR A 28 -14.82 7.00 -2.97
N SER A 29 -15.09 7.01 -1.65
CA SER A 29 -14.32 7.82 -0.70
C SER A 29 -13.84 6.98 0.48
N PHE A 30 -12.59 7.17 0.85
CA PHE A 30 -11.93 6.51 1.98
C PHE A 30 -11.68 7.52 3.11
N ALA A 31 -11.93 7.11 4.34
CA ALA A 31 -11.75 7.93 5.54
C ALA A 31 -10.47 7.55 6.29
N LYS A 32 -9.80 8.53 6.94
CA LYS A 32 -8.72 8.26 7.91
C LYS A 32 -9.23 7.44 9.09
N GLY A 33 -8.30 6.79 9.77
CA GLY A 33 -8.57 5.99 10.96
C GLY A 33 -9.24 4.64 10.68
N LYS A 34 -9.39 4.27 9.41
CA LYS A 34 -10.05 3.03 8.99
C LYS A 34 -9.13 2.12 8.18
N ILE A 35 -9.42 0.84 8.28
CA ILE A 35 -8.84 -0.22 7.44
C ILE A 35 -9.90 -0.68 6.44
N TYR A 36 -9.54 -0.69 5.17
CA TYR A 36 -10.36 -1.18 4.07
C TYR A 36 -9.72 -2.43 3.47
N SER A 37 -10.50 -3.51 3.33
CA SER A 37 -10.11 -4.66 2.52
C SER A 37 -10.78 -4.58 1.15
N LEU A 38 -10.01 -4.84 0.10
CA LEU A 38 -10.48 -4.90 -1.28
C LEU A 38 -10.41 -6.34 -1.76
N MET A 39 -11.55 -6.99 -1.88
CA MET A 39 -11.69 -8.35 -2.39
C MET A 39 -12.10 -8.37 -3.85
N GLY A 40 -12.00 -9.52 -4.48
CA GLY A 40 -12.45 -9.77 -5.84
C GLY A 40 -11.57 -10.78 -6.57
N PRO A 41 -12.05 -11.37 -7.68
CA PRO A 41 -11.29 -12.34 -8.45
C PRO A 41 -10.02 -11.73 -9.06
N SER A 42 -9.11 -12.60 -9.52
CA SER A 42 -7.95 -12.14 -10.30
C SER A 42 -8.43 -11.37 -11.54
N GLY A 43 -7.73 -10.30 -11.89
CA GLY A 43 -8.12 -9.45 -13.04
C GLY A 43 -9.27 -8.48 -12.78
N SER A 44 -9.88 -8.43 -11.60
CA SER A 44 -10.99 -7.49 -11.31
C SER A 44 -10.55 -6.02 -11.23
N GLY A 45 -9.24 -5.73 -11.20
CA GLY A 45 -8.67 -4.37 -11.20
C GLY A 45 -8.14 -3.88 -9.86
N LYS A 46 -8.02 -4.75 -8.82
CA LYS A 46 -7.54 -4.37 -7.47
C LYS A 46 -6.16 -3.70 -7.50
N SER A 47 -5.17 -4.37 -8.10
CA SER A 47 -3.80 -3.81 -8.21
C SER A 47 -3.78 -2.54 -9.06
N THR A 48 -4.59 -2.47 -10.13
CA THR A 48 -4.72 -1.26 -10.95
C THR A 48 -5.26 -0.08 -10.13
N LEU A 49 -6.27 -0.34 -9.29
CA LEU A 49 -6.80 0.69 -8.39
C LEU A 49 -5.75 1.14 -7.37
N LEU A 50 -5.02 0.20 -6.74
CA LEU A 50 -3.94 0.53 -5.79
C LEU A 50 -2.82 1.32 -6.47
N ASN A 51 -2.47 1.00 -7.70
CA ASN A 51 -1.46 1.74 -8.49
C ASN A 51 -1.91 3.18 -8.80
N ILE A 52 -3.20 3.41 -9.05
CA ILE A 52 -3.74 4.77 -9.23
C ILE A 52 -3.76 5.52 -7.89
N LEU A 53 -4.20 4.89 -6.82
CA LEU A 53 -4.19 5.48 -5.46
C LEU A 53 -2.79 5.85 -4.99
N SER A 54 -1.77 5.09 -5.43
CA SER A 54 -0.35 5.37 -5.15
C SER A 54 0.31 6.32 -6.13
N MET A 55 -0.41 6.78 -7.16
CA MET A 55 0.13 7.62 -8.25
C MET A 55 1.30 6.98 -9.01
N ILE A 56 1.40 5.64 -9.02
CA ILE A 56 2.33 4.88 -9.88
C ILE A 56 1.78 4.80 -11.31
N ASP A 57 0.45 4.68 -11.42
CA ASP A 57 -0.25 4.71 -12.71
C ASP A 57 -1.29 5.82 -12.72
N LYS A 58 -1.59 6.34 -13.90
CA LYS A 58 -2.61 7.38 -14.09
C LYS A 58 -3.92 6.80 -14.59
N PRO A 59 -5.08 7.33 -14.17
CA PRO A 59 -6.35 6.95 -14.74
C PRO A 59 -6.45 7.39 -16.21
N THR A 60 -7.29 6.73 -16.99
CA THR A 60 -7.63 7.19 -18.35
C THR A 60 -8.57 8.39 -18.28
N THR A 61 -9.51 8.40 -17.31
CA THR A 61 -10.42 9.52 -17.04
C THR A 61 -10.75 9.55 -15.55
N GLY A 62 -11.27 10.69 -15.09
CA GLY A 62 -11.65 10.93 -13.71
C GLY A 62 -10.57 11.68 -12.92
N SER A 63 -10.82 11.92 -11.63
CA SER A 63 -9.91 12.64 -10.75
C SER A 63 -9.76 11.94 -9.41
N LEU A 64 -8.56 12.07 -8.82
CA LEU A 64 -8.19 11.61 -7.48
C LEU A 64 -7.94 12.83 -6.60
N LEU A 65 -8.55 12.85 -5.41
CA LEU A 65 -8.27 13.83 -4.36
C LEU A 65 -7.62 13.11 -3.18
N ILE A 66 -6.59 13.72 -2.59
CA ILE A 66 -5.96 13.27 -1.33
C ILE A 66 -5.94 14.44 -0.35
N GLY A 67 -6.72 14.36 0.71
CA GLY A 67 -7.01 15.51 1.57
C GLY A 67 -7.83 16.54 0.82
N ASN A 68 -7.28 17.74 0.67
CA ASN A 68 -7.88 18.83 -0.10
C ASN A 68 -7.24 19.01 -1.48
N ASP A 69 -6.20 18.23 -1.80
CA ASP A 69 -5.42 18.40 -3.02
C ASP A 69 -5.97 17.49 -4.12
N THR A 70 -6.30 18.06 -5.28
CA THR A 70 -6.58 17.31 -6.50
C THR A 70 -5.25 16.91 -7.14
N ILE A 71 -5.06 15.62 -7.41
CA ILE A 71 -3.82 15.10 -7.97
C ILE A 71 -3.78 15.39 -9.47
N ASP A 72 -2.74 16.10 -9.91
CA ASP A 72 -2.39 16.23 -11.33
C ASP A 72 -1.44 15.10 -11.72
N PHE A 73 -1.97 14.10 -12.40
CA PHE A 73 -1.20 12.94 -12.86
C PHE A 73 -0.13 13.26 -13.93
N ASN A 74 -0.06 14.49 -14.42
CA ASN A 74 0.97 14.92 -15.36
C ASN A 74 2.15 15.62 -14.65
N ASP A 75 1.98 16.05 -13.40
CA ASP A 75 3.07 16.58 -12.58
C ASP A 75 3.78 15.46 -11.81
N ASN A 76 4.75 14.82 -12.47
CA ASN A 76 5.51 13.73 -11.86
C ASN A 76 6.28 14.19 -10.61
N THR A 77 6.81 15.41 -10.59
CA THR A 77 7.63 15.93 -9.48
C THR A 77 6.81 16.07 -8.20
N ASP A 78 5.61 16.66 -8.30
CA ASP A 78 4.73 16.79 -7.15
C ASP A 78 4.17 15.45 -6.70
N ASN A 79 3.80 14.58 -7.65
CA ASN A 79 3.34 13.21 -7.36
C ASN A 79 4.40 12.39 -6.64
N ASP A 80 5.68 12.48 -7.05
CA ASP A 80 6.79 11.79 -6.37
C ASP A 80 6.99 12.32 -4.95
N ARG A 81 6.87 13.63 -4.76
CA ARG A 81 6.94 14.28 -3.45
C ARG A 81 5.79 13.86 -2.53
N ILE A 82 4.56 13.83 -3.03
CA ILE A 82 3.39 13.37 -2.27
C ILE A 82 3.55 11.89 -1.93
N ARG A 83 3.90 11.06 -2.91
CA ARG A 83 4.08 9.62 -2.73
C ARG A 83 5.14 9.31 -1.68
N SER A 84 6.33 9.92 -1.78
CA SER A 84 7.43 9.67 -0.84
C SER A 84 7.10 10.06 0.60
N LYS A 85 6.26 11.07 0.82
CA LYS A 85 5.92 11.59 2.15
C LYS A 85 4.64 10.99 2.73
N LYS A 86 3.61 10.78 1.90
CA LYS A 86 2.25 10.46 2.39
C LYS A 86 1.86 8.99 2.18
N ILE A 87 2.55 8.22 1.30
CA ILE A 87 2.10 6.89 0.90
C ILE A 87 3.19 5.85 1.16
N GLY A 88 2.83 4.79 1.88
CA GLY A 88 3.62 3.57 2.01
C GLY A 88 2.99 2.45 1.18
N ILE A 89 3.80 1.78 0.36
CA ILE A 89 3.32 0.71 -0.52
C ILE A 89 3.97 -0.61 -0.11
N ILE A 90 3.14 -1.64 0.03
CA ILE A 90 3.55 -3.01 0.36
C ILE A 90 3.05 -3.92 -0.76
N TYR A 91 3.97 -4.60 -1.43
CA TYR A 91 3.66 -5.49 -2.54
C TYR A 91 3.59 -6.95 -2.09
N GLN A 92 2.93 -7.79 -2.86
CA GLN A 92 2.90 -9.24 -2.68
C GLN A 92 4.30 -9.85 -2.83
N GLN A 93 5.01 -9.49 -3.88
CA GLN A 93 6.45 -9.70 -3.99
C GLN A 93 7.11 -8.51 -3.35
N ASN A 94 7.80 -8.72 -2.24
CA ASN A 94 8.38 -7.67 -1.39
C ASN A 94 9.24 -6.64 -2.15
N ASN A 95 9.69 -6.96 -3.38
CA ASN A 95 10.47 -6.06 -4.25
C ASN A 95 11.64 -5.39 -3.50
N LEU A 96 12.34 -6.19 -2.66
CA LEU A 96 13.57 -5.73 -2.03
C LEU A 96 14.68 -5.68 -3.09
N LEU A 97 15.56 -4.71 -2.95
CA LEU A 97 16.74 -4.56 -3.78
C LEU A 97 17.74 -5.66 -3.37
N PRO A 98 18.09 -6.61 -4.26
CA PRO A 98 18.85 -7.80 -3.86
C PRO A 98 20.30 -7.49 -3.46
N ASP A 99 20.88 -6.42 -4.02
CA ASP A 99 22.27 -6.02 -3.77
C ASP A 99 22.43 -5.10 -2.53
N PHE A 100 21.34 -4.89 -1.80
CA PHE A 100 21.30 -4.02 -0.61
C PHE A 100 20.84 -4.82 0.60
N THR A 101 21.45 -4.56 1.75
CA THR A 101 21.06 -5.16 3.03
C THR A 101 19.63 -4.75 3.43
N ALA A 102 19.08 -5.43 4.44
CA ALA A 102 17.78 -5.07 5.01
C ALA A 102 17.74 -3.62 5.49
N LEU A 103 18.80 -3.14 6.16
CA LEU A 103 18.92 -1.76 6.60
C LEU A 103 18.94 -0.79 5.42
N GLU A 104 19.70 -1.10 4.37
CA GLU A 104 19.81 -0.27 3.18
C GLU A 104 18.49 -0.18 2.43
N ASN A 105 17.80 -1.29 2.24
CA ASN A 105 16.47 -1.32 1.66
C ASN A 105 15.48 -0.38 2.36
N VAL A 106 15.60 -0.23 3.67
CA VAL A 106 14.71 0.65 4.44
C VAL A 106 15.17 2.10 4.38
N TYR A 107 16.46 2.40 4.66
CA TYR A 107 16.88 3.81 4.74
C TYR A 107 16.88 4.51 3.38
N LEU A 108 17.10 3.78 2.25
CA LEU A 108 17.03 4.36 0.91
C LEU A 108 15.65 4.98 0.63
N ALA A 109 14.57 4.34 1.09
CA ALA A 109 13.24 4.94 0.98
C ALA A 109 13.08 6.21 1.85
N GLY A 110 13.80 6.29 2.97
CA GLY A 110 13.87 7.51 3.79
C GLY A 110 14.56 8.66 3.07
N LEU A 111 15.62 8.38 2.30
CA LEU A 111 16.33 9.37 1.51
C LEU A 111 15.46 9.99 0.41
N ALA A 112 14.49 9.24 -0.14
CA ALA A 112 13.57 9.76 -1.15
C ALA A 112 12.68 10.92 -0.63
N SER A 113 12.52 11.06 0.68
CA SER A 113 11.75 12.17 1.28
C SER A 113 12.61 13.24 1.94
N SER A 114 13.85 12.91 2.30
CA SER A 114 14.79 13.83 2.96
C SER A 114 16.22 13.45 2.60
N ASN A 115 17.04 14.38 2.17
CA ASN A 115 18.45 14.11 1.81
C ASN A 115 19.37 13.87 3.04
N ASP A 116 18.82 13.59 4.23
CA ASP A 116 19.56 13.34 5.46
C ASP A 116 19.81 11.83 5.65
N LYS A 117 20.97 11.36 5.19
CA LYS A 117 21.37 9.95 5.30
C LYS A 117 21.48 9.48 6.74
N LYS A 118 22.05 10.29 7.64
CA LYS A 118 22.26 9.90 9.05
C LYS A 118 20.91 9.69 9.74
N ASN A 119 20.00 10.62 9.61
CA ASN A 119 18.65 10.52 10.18
C ASN A 119 17.87 9.34 9.56
N SER A 120 17.99 9.12 8.24
CA SER A 120 17.33 7.99 7.57
C SER A 120 17.82 6.63 8.11
N ILE A 121 19.12 6.47 8.35
CA ILE A 121 19.69 5.25 8.94
C ILE A 121 19.16 5.05 10.37
N GLU A 122 19.16 6.10 11.21
CA GLU A 122 18.66 6.01 12.58
C GLU A 122 17.17 5.63 12.62
N LYS A 123 16.34 6.24 11.75
CA LYS A 123 14.93 5.88 11.61
C LYS A 123 14.76 4.44 11.15
N ALA A 124 15.53 3.99 10.15
CA ALA A 124 15.47 2.63 9.64
C ALA A 124 15.78 1.61 10.74
N LYS A 125 16.83 1.80 11.53
CA LYS A 125 17.16 0.94 12.67
C LYS A 125 16.00 0.86 13.68
N LYS A 126 15.39 2.00 14.02
CA LYS A 126 14.24 2.04 14.93
C LYS A 126 13.04 1.25 14.38
N ILE A 127 12.76 1.35 13.09
CA ILE A 127 11.64 0.63 12.46
C ILE A 127 11.94 -0.86 12.36
N ILE A 128 13.14 -1.26 11.93
CA ILE A 128 13.58 -2.66 11.88
C ILE A 128 13.49 -3.31 13.27
N LYS A 129 13.87 -2.59 14.33
CA LYS A 129 13.69 -3.04 15.70
C LYS A 129 12.22 -3.27 16.06
N LYS A 130 11.30 -2.36 15.64
CA LYS A 130 9.85 -2.54 15.84
C LYS A 130 9.29 -3.75 15.08
N MET A 131 9.94 -4.17 13.99
CA MET A 131 9.61 -5.38 13.24
C MET A 131 10.24 -6.65 13.82
N ALA A 132 10.93 -6.56 14.97
CA ALA A 132 11.68 -7.65 15.62
C ALA A 132 12.78 -8.25 14.69
N LEU A 133 13.43 -7.40 13.88
CA LEU A 133 14.44 -7.80 12.88
C LEU A 133 15.82 -7.15 13.10
N SER A 134 16.14 -6.62 14.31
CA SER A 134 17.46 -6.04 14.59
C SER A 134 18.62 -6.98 14.27
N PRO A 135 18.56 -8.29 14.58
CA PRO A 135 19.64 -9.21 14.21
C PRO A 135 19.81 -9.42 12.71
N ARG A 136 18.85 -8.98 11.91
CA ARG A 136 18.80 -9.16 10.45
C ARG A 136 19.17 -7.90 9.68
N GLU A 137 19.48 -6.79 10.33
CA GLU A 137 19.66 -5.49 9.66
C GLU A 137 20.75 -5.49 8.58
N ASN A 138 21.79 -6.30 8.75
CA ASN A 138 22.92 -6.41 7.82
C ASN A 138 22.79 -7.60 6.83
N HIS A 139 21.69 -8.35 6.85
CA HIS A 139 21.45 -9.47 5.94
C HIS A 139 20.95 -8.96 4.59
N TYR A 140 21.34 -9.65 3.53
CA TYR A 140 20.80 -9.46 2.19
C TYR A 140 19.45 -10.18 2.05
N PRO A 141 18.59 -9.78 1.10
CA PRO A 141 17.29 -10.45 0.87
C PRO A 141 17.39 -11.97 0.70
N SER A 142 18.44 -12.48 0.06
CA SER A 142 18.67 -13.92 -0.14
C SER A 142 18.92 -14.70 1.16
N GLU A 143 19.24 -14.01 2.25
CA GLU A 143 19.52 -14.59 3.57
C GLU A 143 18.31 -14.51 4.52
N LEU A 144 17.21 -13.91 4.07
CA LEU A 144 15.99 -13.68 4.83
C LEU A 144 14.90 -14.68 4.45
N SER A 145 14.12 -15.14 5.43
CA SER A 145 12.89 -15.87 5.18
C SER A 145 11.84 -15.01 4.49
N GLY A 146 10.84 -15.60 3.85
CA GLY A 146 9.75 -14.86 3.20
C GLY A 146 9.03 -13.89 4.14
N GLY A 147 8.78 -14.29 5.37
CA GLY A 147 8.17 -13.43 6.38
C GLY A 147 9.09 -12.31 6.86
N GLU A 148 10.41 -12.55 6.99
CA GLU A 148 11.39 -11.51 7.29
C GLU A 148 11.49 -10.50 6.16
N MET A 149 11.57 -10.95 4.90
CA MET A 149 11.56 -10.08 3.72
C MET A 149 10.30 -9.20 3.68
N GLN A 150 9.13 -9.77 3.98
CA GLN A 150 7.89 -9.00 3.98
C GLN A 150 7.86 -7.97 5.11
N ARG A 151 8.37 -8.29 6.31
CA ARG A 151 8.49 -7.31 7.40
C ARG A 151 9.52 -6.21 7.08
N ILE A 152 10.60 -6.49 6.35
CA ILE A 152 11.51 -5.45 5.83
C ILE A 152 10.81 -4.56 4.78
N ALA A 153 10.03 -5.14 3.86
CA ALA A 153 9.23 -4.36 2.92
C ALA A 153 8.21 -3.45 3.64
N MET A 154 7.60 -3.92 4.72
CA MET A 154 6.75 -3.10 5.58
C MET A 154 7.54 -1.99 6.29
N ALA A 155 8.72 -2.29 6.82
CA ALA A 155 9.59 -1.28 7.42
C ALA A 155 9.96 -0.19 6.41
N ARG A 156 10.29 -0.57 5.16
CA ARG A 156 10.54 0.34 4.03
C ARG A 156 9.34 1.24 3.74
N ALA A 157 8.14 0.66 3.72
CA ALA A 157 6.91 1.43 3.48
C ALA A 157 6.59 2.44 4.60
N LEU A 158 7.11 2.21 5.83
CA LEU A 158 6.80 3.00 7.02
C LEU A 158 7.84 4.06 7.37
N ILE A 159 9.02 4.08 6.74
CA ILE A 159 10.15 4.94 7.14
C ILE A 159 9.79 6.43 7.17
N ASN A 160 8.91 6.86 6.28
CA ASN A 160 8.46 8.25 6.14
C ASN A 160 7.15 8.53 6.89
N GLU A 161 6.73 7.64 7.80
CA GLU A 161 5.53 7.77 8.63
C GLU A 161 4.25 8.09 7.80
N PRO A 162 3.95 7.32 6.75
CA PRO A 162 2.89 7.65 5.81
C PRO A 162 1.51 7.71 6.47
N GLU A 163 0.67 8.61 5.95
CA GLU A 163 -0.74 8.70 6.32
C GLU A 163 -1.61 7.66 5.59
N ILE A 164 -1.11 7.13 4.47
CA ILE A 164 -1.78 6.13 3.62
C ILE A 164 -0.88 4.91 3.51
N ILE A 165 -1.42 3.73 3.80
CA ILE A 165 -0.76 2.45 3.51
C ILE A 165 -1.60 1.71 2.48
N LEU A 166 -0.99 1.37 1.36
CA LEU A 166 -1.55 0.55 0.31
C LEU A 166 -0.82 -0.79 0.28
N ALA A 167 -1.54 -1.90 0.38
CA ALA A 167 -0.95 -3.22 0.36
C ALA A 167 -1.64 -4.12 -0.66
N ASP A 168 -0.88 -4.66 -1.62
CA ASP A 168 -1.39 -5.60 -2.61
C ASP A 168 -0.97 -7.01 -2.22
N GLU A 169 -1.94 -7.83 -1.79
CA GLU A 169 -1.75 -9.22 -1.34
C GLU A 169 -0.56 -9.39 -0.37
N PRO A 170 -0.46 -8.62 0.73
CA PRO A 170 0.75 -8.53 1.57
C PRO A 170 1.17 -9.84 2.24
N THR A 171 0.33 -10.87 2.15
CA THR A 171 0.58 -12.20 2.75
C THR A 171 0.40 -13.33 1.74
N GLY A 172 0.20 -13.01 0.46
CA GLY A 172 -0.19 -13.99 -0.56
C GLY A 172 0.87 -15.05 -0.90
N SER A 173 2.15 -14.79 -0.60
CA SER A 173 3.28 -15.71 -0.83
C SER A 173 3.74 -16.46 0.43
N LEU A 174 3.06 -16.28 1.56
CA LEU A 174 3.47 -16.80 2.87
C LEU A 174 2.62 -18.00 3.29
N ASP A 175 3.20 -18.90 4.08
CA ASP A 175 2.45 -19.92 4.78
C ASP A 175 1.48 -19.29 5.79
N HIS A 176 0.48 -20.07 6.24
CA HIS A 176 -0.63 -19.55 7.04
C HIS A 176 -0.19 -18.95 8.40
N THR A 177 0.81 -19.53 9.05
CA THR A 177 1.30 -19.04 10.36
C THR A 177 2.03 -17.72 10.18
N THR A 178 3.01 -17.68 9.27
CA THR A 178 3.77 -16.47 8.93
C THR A 178 2.85 -15.36 8.39
N ALA A 179 1.85 -15.72 7.57
CA ALA A 179 0.86 -14.78 7.06
C ALA A 179 0.07 -14.07 8.18
N LYS A 180 -0.32 -14.82 9.24
CA LYS A 180 -0.98 -14.21 10.40
C LYS A 180 -0.08 -13.25 11.15
N GLU A 181 1.19 -13.61 11.37
CA GLU A 181 2.15 -12.75 12.05
C GLU A 181 2.36 -11.44 11.29
N VAL A 182 2.63 -11.53 9.98
CA VAL A 182 2.82 -10.37 9.10
C VAL A 182 1.55 -9.51 9.03
N PHE A 183 0.38 -10.15 8.92
CA PHE A 183 -0.88 -9.42 8.89
C PHE A 183 -1.17 -8.70 10.22
N ASN A 184 -0.85 -9.31 11.36
CA ASN A 184 -0.98 -8.66 12.66
C ASN A 184 -0.12 -7.39 12.76
N VAL A 185 1.10 -7.42 12.21
CA VAL A 185 1.94 -6.21 12.10
C VAL A 185 1.20 -5.14 11.31
N LEU A 186 0.68 -5.45 10.13
CA LEU A 186 -0.09 -4.50 9.30
C LEU A 186 -1.32 -3.95 10.04
N TYR A 187 -2.09 -4.83 10.68
CA TYR A 187 -3.30 -4.46 11.41
C TYR A 187 -3.00 -3.49 12.58
N ASN A 188 -1.91 -3.74 13.31
CA ASN A 188 -1.48 -2.90 14.44
C ASN A 188 -0.94 -1.52 14.02
N LEU A 189 -0.74 -1.27 12.71
CA LEU A 189 -0.39 0.06 12.21
C LEU A 189 -1.58 1.01 12.20
N LYS A 190 -2.81 0.51 12.45
CA LYS A 190 -4.02 1.33 12.52
C LYS A 190 -3.89 2.40 13.61
N ASN A 191 -4.18 3.64 13.25
CA ASN A 191 -4.37 4.75 14.18
C ASN A 191 -5.35 5.76 13.58
N LYS A 192 -5.79 6.75 14.37
CA LYS A 192 -6.79 7.75 13.96
C LYS A 192 -6.40 8.61 12.75
N ASN A 193 -5.09 8.72 12.48
CA ASN A 193 -4.55 9.58 11.41
C ASN A 193 -4.13 8.78 10.17
N ARG A 194 -4.30 7.45 10.16
CA ARG A 194 -3.83 6.59 9.07
C ARG A 194 -4.98 5.90 8.37
N LEU A 195 -4.95 5.90 7.06
CA LEU A 195 -5.78 5.10 6.19
C LEU A 195 -4.98 3.87 5.74
N ILE A 196 -5.56 2.68 5.85
CA ILE A 196 -4.96 1.44 5.34
C ILE A 196 -5.93 0.82 4.33
N ILE A 197 -5.46 0.53 3.12
CA ILE A 197 -6.21 -0.17 2.09
C ILE A 197 -5.38 -1.38 1.67
N TYR A 198 -5.92 -2.58 1.78
CA TYR A 198 -5.23 -3.77 1.30
C TYR A 198 -6.13 -4.62 0.40
N ALA A 199 -5.56 -5.09 -0.70
CA ALA A 199 -6.16 -6.12 -1.52
C ALA A 199 -5.84 -7.49 -0.94
N THR A 200 -6.82 -8.39 -0.93
CA THR A 200 -6.61 -9.78 -0.56
C THR A 200 -7.72 -10.69 -1.11
N HIS A 201 -7.34 -11.92 -1.48
CA HIS A 201 -8.29 -12.99 -1.78
C HIS A 201 -8.61 -13.85 -0.54
N ASN A 202 -7.89 -13.66 0.58
CA ASN A 202 -8.10 -14.39 1.81
C ASN A 202 -9.24 -13.78 2.63
N ARG A 203 -10.36 -14.52 2.72
CA ARG A 203 -11.56 -14.08 3.44
C ARG A 203 -11.33 -13.85 4.94
N PHE A 204 -10.43 -14.61 5.56
CA PHE A 204 -10.10 -14.44 6.97
C PHE A 204 -9.51 -13.04 7.21
N PHE A 205 -8.49 -12.66 6.47
CA PHE A 205 -7.89 -11.32 6.59
C PHE A 205 -8.87 -10.23 6.18
N ALA A 206 -9.63 -10.42 5.10
CA ALA A 206 -10.62 -9.44 4.66
C ALA A 206 -11.65 -9.10 5.73
N ASN A 207 -12.04 -10.08 6.57
CA ASN A 207 -13.02 -9.89 7.65
C ASN A 207 -12.45 -9.08 8.82
N MET A 208 -11.16 -8.86 8.91
CA MET A 208 -10.55 -8.04 9.96
C MET A 208 -10.63 -6.53 9.67
N ALA A 209 -10.93 -6.13 8.43
CA ALA A 209 -11.09 -4.73 8.07
C ALA A 209 -12.33 -4.08 8.70
N ASP A 210 -12.28 -2.75 8.89
CA ASP A 210 -13.45 -1.97 9.31
C ASP A 210 -14.49 -1.89 8.19
N CYS A 211 -14.04 -1.85 6.93
CA CYS A 211 -14.88 -1.79 5.74
C CYS A 211 -14.42 -2.82 4.72
N LYS A 212 -15.34 -3.67 4.28
CA LYS A 212 -15.09 -4.65 3.21
C LYS A 212 -15.65 -4.13 1.89
N LEU A 213 -14.79 -4.10 0.90
CA LEU A 213 -15.11 -3.73 -0.46
C LEU A 213 -14.92 -4.95 -1.36
N GLU A 214 -15.78 -5.08 -2.34
CA GLU A 214 -15.65 -6.07 -3.40
C GLU A 214 -15.46 -5.37 -4.73
N MET A 215 -14.48 -5.83 -5.48
CA MET A 215 -14.21 -5.36 -6.82
C MET A 215 -14.66 -6.42 -7.83
N ILE A 216 -15.65 -6.08 -8.64
CA ILE A 216 -16.22 -6.96 -9.69
C ILE A 216 -16.25 -6.17 -10.98
N ASP A 217 -15.67 -6.72 -12.04
CA ASP A 217 -15.68 -6.15 -13.39
C ASP A 217 -15.32 -4.66 -13.45
N GLY A 218 -14.33 -4.25 -12.66
CA GLY A 218 -13.86 -2.87 -12.64
C GLY A 218 -14.71 -1.89 -11.85
N ASN A 219 -15.67 -2.37 -11.06
CA ASN A 219 -16.51 -1.57 -10.17
C ASN A 219 -16.26 -1.94 -8.70
N ILE A 220 -16.49 -0.98 -7.79
CA ILE A 220 -16.40 -1.19 -6.33
C ILE A 220 -17.80 -1.27 -5.74
N LYS A 221 -18.02 -2.29 -4.91
CA LYS A 221 -19.22 -2.44 -4.09
C LYS A 221 -18.82 -2.57 -2.62
N THR A 222 -19.45 -1.82 -1.73
CA THR A 222 -19.29 -2.02 -0.28
C THR A 222 -20.13 -3.20 0.16
N ILE A 223 -19.51 -4.21 0.79
CA ILE A 223 -20.21 -5.39 1.30
C ILE A 223 -20.62 -5.17 2.76
N ASN A 224 -19.72 -4.66 3.59
CA ASN A 224 -19.96 -4.35 5.01
C ASN A 224 -19.10 -3.19 5.46
N ALA A 225 -19.71 -2.20 6.12
CA ALA A 225 -19.02 -1.21 6.91
C ALA A 225 -19.39 -1.48 8.39
N ARG A 226 -18.42 -1.78 9.25
CA ARG A 226 -18.66 -1.76 10.70
C ARG A 226 -18.86 -0.28 11.09
N ILE A 227 -20.10 0.11 11.27
CA ILE A 227 -20.47 1.41 11.88
C ILE A 227 -20.16 1.24 13.37
N LYS A 228 -19.10 1.89 13.86
CA LYS A 228 -18.89 2.13 15.29
C LYS A 228 -19.39 3.51 15.61
#